data_66537f7b21b677cb871fd603aeaeeb00
#
_entry.id   66537f7b21b677cb871fd603aeaeeb00
#
_cell.length_a   1.000
_cell.length_b   1.000
_cell.length_c   1.000
_cell.angle_alpha   90.00
_cell.angle_beta   90.00
_cell.angle_gamma   90.00
#
_symmetry.space_group_name_H-M   'P 1'
#
loop_
_entity.id
_entity.type
_entity.pdbx_description
1 polymer ?
#
loop_
_entity_poly.entity_id
_entity_poly.type
_entity_poly.pdbx_seq_one_letter_code
_entity_poly.pdbx_strand_id
1 'polypeptide(L)'
;MSLSATHSQNTYTQVINMTLPTFQGSVSRVFPFAPKSGTKKGFFENINLQYSVRGENMIQTTDSLFFKKEMFESAKSGFQHNIPISTNFKLFKYLSFSTSANYNATMVFNTIERSFDSENQEIVTIDNKGYDAFSTYNFSASLGTTVYGMYDFGSDKKIQAIRHVLRPSVSYSISPAFNQYYDTYEVISADGLTTSEVEYSRFEGSIFGQPNKTYSSSIGLSLANNVEAKVIDKESEDSELKKIVILNNLNFSTAYNICLLYTSPSPRD
;
A
#
# COMPACT_ATOMS: atom_id res chain seq x y z
N MET A 1 -19.82 -5.70 -9.21
CA MET A 1 -19.31 -5.29 -10.54
C MET A 1 -19.84 -3.94 -10.89
N SER A 2 -19.03 -3.03 -11.40
CA SER A 2 -19.44 -1.71 -11.89
C SER A 2 -18.76 -1.40 -13.22
N LEU A 3 -19.43 -0.61 -14.03
CA LEU A 3 -18.92 -0.02 -15.25
C LEU A 3 -19.16 1.48 -15.17
N SER A 4 -18.14 2.28 -15.44
CA SER A 4 -18.23 3.72 -15.40
C SER A 4 -17.45 4.36 -16.53
N ALA A 5 -17.75 5.63 -16.77
CA ALA A 5 -17.07 6.47 -17.73
C ALA A 5 -16.88 7.85 -17.12
N THR A 6 -15.70 8.43 -17.30
CA THR A 6 -15.38 9.78 -16.84
C THR A 6 -14.85 10.60 -17.99
N HIS A 7 -15.20 11.89 -17.96
CA HIS A 7 -14.72 12.89 -18.90
C HIS A 7 -14.40 14.17 -18.14
N SER A 8 -13.27 14.78 -18.47
CA SER A 8 -12.92 16.13 -18.01
C SER A 8 -12.24 16.90 -19.13
N GLN A 9 -12.54 18.18 -19.23
CA GLN A 9 -11.98 19.08 -20.22
C GLN A 9 -11.46 20.35 -19.53
N ASN A 10 -10.26 20.74 -19.88
CA ASN A 10 -9.72 22.03 -19.50
C ASN A 10 -9.74 22.96 -20.73
N THR A 11 -10.65 23.94 -20.72
CA THR A 11 -10.85 24.85 -21.84
C THR A 11 -9.70 25.82 -22.06
N TYR A 12 -8.90 26.08 -21.03
CA TYR A 12 -7.73 26.95 -21.14
C TYR A 12 -6.55 26.25 -21.83
N THR A 13 -6.28 25.00 -21.47
CA THR A 13 -5.20 24.19 -22.06
C THR A 13 -5.67 23.36 -23.25
N GLN A 14 -6.97 23.35 -23.54
CA GLN A 14 -7.63 22.54 -24.58
C GLN A 14 -7.39 21.03 -24.43
N VAL A 15 -7.06 20.58 -23.22
CA VAL A 15 -6.82 19.17 -22.94
C VAL A 15 -8.10 18.49 -22.51
N ILE A 16 -8.37 17.34 -23.12
CA ILE A 16 -9.49 16.45 -22.82
C ILE A 16 -8.93 15.15 -22.23
N ASN A 17 -9.39 14.78 -21.05
CA ASN A 17 -9.07 13.49 -20.43
C ASN A 17 -10.36 12.67 -20.32
N MET A 18 -10.31 11.46 -20.82
CA MET A 18 -11.41 10.51 -20.76
C MET A 18 -10.91 9.17 -20.23
N THR A 19 -11.70 8.54 -19.38
CA THR A 19 -11.51 7.13 -19.00
C THR A 19 -12.78 6.37 -19.36
N LEU A 20 -12.71 5.61 -20.45
CA LEU A 20 -13.84 4.96 -21.11
C LEU A 20 -13.43 3.59 -21.68
N PRO A 21 -13.95 2.49 -21.21
CA PRO A 21 -14.66 2.33 -19.94
C PRO A 21 -13.71 2.13 -18.76
N THR A 22 -14.21 2.33 -17.55
CA THR A 22 -13.62 1.77 -16.33
C THR A 22 -14.49 0.60 -15.89
N PHE A 23 -13.90 -0.58 -15.85
CA PHE A 23 -14.52 -1.80 -15.31
C PHE A 23 -13.94 -2.09 -13.92
N GLN A 24 -14.81 -2.41 -12.95
CA GLN A 24 -14.38 -2.87 -11.64
C GLN A 24 -15.19 -4.09 -11.22
N GLY A 25 -14.48 -5.11 -10.78
CA GLY A 25 -15.04 -6.33 -10.23
C GLY A 25 -14.38 -6.70 -8.91
N SER A 26 -15.13 -7.24 -7.97
CA SER A 26 -14.56 -7.75 -6.73
C SER A 26 -15.31 -8.96 -6.22
N VAL A 27 -14.56 -9.86 -5.59
CA VAL A 27 -15.05 -10.97 -4.78
C VAL A 27 -14.76 -10.61 -3.34
N SER A 28 -15.80 -10.56 -2.52
CA SER A 28 -15.68 -10.29 -1.10
C SER A 28 -14.92 -11.41 -0.40
N ARG A 29 -14.51 -11.15 0.83
CA ARG A 29 -13.69 -12.05 1.66
C ARG A 29 -14.19 -13.49 1.66
N VAL A 30 -13.35 -14.40 1.19
CA VAL A 30 -13.56 -15.84 1.20
C VAL A 30 -12.60 -16.47 2.20
N PHE A 31 -13.06 -17.47 2.93
CA PHE A 31 -12.25 -18.26 3.86
C PHE A 31 -12.18 -19.70 3.35
N PRO A 32 -11.18 -20.03 2.52
CA PRO A 32 -11.14 -21.32 1.81
C PRO A 32 -10.99 -22.53 2.73
N PHE A 33 -10.41 -22.32 3.92
CA PHE A 33 -10.14 -23.39 4.89
C PHE A 33 -11.06 -23.34 6.12
N ALA A 34 -12.06 -22.48 6.11
CA ALA A 34 -13.00 -22.39 7.22
C ALA A 34 -13.89 -23.64 7.30
N PRO A 35 -14.19 -24.15 8.50
CA PRO A 35 -15.13 -25.24 8.66
C PRO A 35 -16.53 -24.81 8.18
N LYS A 36 -17.29 -25.76 7.64
CA LYS A 36 -18.67 -25.51 7.17
C LYS A 36 -19.61 -25.07 8.29
N SER A 37 -19.30 -25.46 9.52
CA SER A 37 -20.05 -25.09 10.73
C SER A 37 -19.11 -24.93 11.92
N GLY A 38 -19.44 -24.03 12.84
CA GLY A 38 -18.65 -23.74 14.04
C GLY A 38 -17.78 -22.50 13.93
N THR A 39 -16.96 -22.27 14.98
CA THR A 39 -16.04 -21.10 15.05
C THR A 39 -14.70 -21.43 14.45
N LYS A 40 -14.15 -20.49 13.68
CA LYS A 40 -12.81 -20.59 13.10
C LYS A 40 -11.74 -20.61 14.19
N LYS A 41 -10.84 -21.59 14.14
CA LYS A 41 -9.77 -21.77 15.13
C LYS A 41 -8.41 -21.86 14.43
N GLY A 42 -7.41 -21.19 15.01
CA GLY A 42 -6.03 -21.31 14.54
C GLY A 42 -5.73 -20.54 13.26
N PHE A 43 -4.55 -20.79 12.72
CA PHE A 43 -3.98 -20.08 11.59
C PHE A 43 -4.74 -20.33 10.29
N PHE A 44 -4.90 -21.59 9.90
CA PHE A 44 -5.40 -21.96 8.57
C PHE A 44 -6.87 -21.57 8.36
N GLU A 45 -7.73 -21.82 9.33
CA GLU A 45 -9.17 -21.53 9.21
C GLU A 45 -9.47 -20.03 9.13
N ASN A 46 -8.56 -19.18 9.62
CA ASN A 46 -8.64 -17.73 9.58
C ASN A 46 -8.01 -17.12 8.32
N ILE A 47 -7.35 -17.92 7.47
CA ILE A 47 -6.87 -17.43 6.19
C ILE A 47 -8.06 -16.95 5.38
N ASN A 48 -8.00 -15.68 4.99
CA ASN A 48 -8.98 -15.09 4.10
C ASN A 48 -8.28 -14.53 2.85
N LEU A 49 -9.02 -14.61 1.76
CA LEU A 49 -8.61 -14.17 0.44
C LEU A 49 -9.69 -13.24 -0.09
N GLN A 50 -9.27 -12.17 -0.71
CA GLN A 50 -10.13 -11.29 -1.48
C GLN A 50 -9.57 -11.19 -2.89
N TYR A 51 -10.38 -10.78 -3.83
CA TYR A 51 -9.95 -10.53 -5.19
C TYR A 51 -10.64 -9.28 -5.70
N SER A 52 -9.88 -8.42 -6.36
CA SER A 52 -10.43 -7.32 -7.12
C SER A 52 -9.72 -7.18 -8.46
N VAL A 53 -10.47 -6.77 -9.45
CA VAL A 53 -9.97 -6.45 -10.79
C VAL A 53 -10.48 -5.07 -11.18
N ARG A 54 -9.59 -4.28 -11.77
CA ARG A 54 -9.87 -2.98 -12.37
C ARG A 54 -9.33 -2.98 -13.79
N GLY A 55 -10.18 -2.68 -14.75
CA GLY A 55 -9.79 -2.49 -16.15
C GLY A 55 -10.12 -1.07 -16.55
N GLU A 56 -9.22 -0.41 -17.25
CA GLU A 56 -9.38 0.97 -17.70
C GLU A 56 -8.84 1.17 -19.10
N ASN A 57 -9.48 2.08 -19.82
CA ASN A 57 -8.97 2.65 -21.05
C ASN A 57 -8.98 4.18 -20.89
N MET A 58 -7.79 4.75 -20.81
CA MET A 58 -7.57 6.20 -20.64
C MET A 58 -7.12 6.81 -21.96
N ILE A 59 -7.77 7.91 -22.33
CA ILE A 59 -7.46 8.70 -23.52
C ILE A 59 -7.21 10.12 -23.08
N GLN A 60 -6.05 10.64 -23.44
CA GLN A 60 -5.73 12.06 -23.31
C GLN A 60 -5.54 12.66 -24.69
N THR A 61 -6.27 13.72 -24.99
CA THR A 61 -6.25 14.36 -26.30
C THR A 61 -6.46 15.86 -26.19
N THR A 62 -6.42 16.55 -27.29
CA THR A 62 -6.75 17.98 -27.39
C THR A 62 -8.01 18.18 -28.24
N ASP A 63 -8.65 19.34 -28.13
CA ASP A 63 -9.84 19.69 -28.94
C ASP A 63 -9.58 19.48 -30.44
N SER A 64 -8.38 19.80 -30.90
CA SER A 64 -7.99 19.69 -32.33
C SER A 64 -7.86 18.25 -32.83
N LEU A 65 -7.58 17.31 -31.93
CA LEU A 65 -7.41 15.88 -32.23
C LEU A 65 -8.61 15.02 -31.83
N PHE A 66 -9.67 15.65 -31.29
CA PHE A 66 -10.85 14.94 -30.82
C PHE A 66 -11.52 14.16 -31.96
N PHE A 67 -11.79 12.89 -31.73
CA PHE A 67 -12.29 11.89 -32.70
C PHE A 67 -11.39 11.64 -33.92
N LYS A 68 -10.13 12.10 -33.92
CA LYS A 68 -9.15 11.73 -34.96
C LYS A 68 -8.42 10.43 -34.58
N LYS A 69 -7.73 9.85 -35.54
CA LYS A 69 -6.99 8.58 -35.40
C LYS A 69 -5.96 8.66 -34.26
N GLU A 70 -5.27 9.79 -34.16
CA GLU A 70 -4.22 10.06 -33.17
C GLU A 70 -4.77 9.97 -31.73
N MET A 71 -6.02 10.38 -31.51
CA MET A 71 -6.68 10.23 -30.21
C MET A 71 -6.80 8.76 -29.79
N PHE A 72 -7.18 7.89 -30.70
CA PHE A 72 -7.31 6.45 -30.42
C PHE A 72 -5.95 5.76 -30.32
N GLU A 73 -4.96 6.25 -31.03
CA GLU A 73 -3.58 5.77 -30.95
C GLU A 73 -2.89 6.15 -29.63
N SER A 74 -3.27 7.26 -29.02
CA SER A 74 -2.76 7.67 -27.70
C SER A 74 -3.44 6.94 -26.52
N ALA A 75 -4.45 6.12 -26.79
CA ALA A 75 -5.19 5.40 -25.73
C ALA A 75 -4.28 4.42 -24.97
N LYS A 76 -4.34 4.49 -23.65
CA LYS A 76 -3.65 3.57 -22.74
C LYS A 76 -4.67 2.68 -22.06
N SER A 77 -4.50 1.38 -22.23
CA SER A 77 -5.43 0.38 -21.69
C SER A 77 -4.70 -0.61 -20.81
N GLY A 78 -5.41 -1.17 -19.84
CA GLY A 78 -4.85 -2.21 -19.01
C GLY A 78 -5.83 -2.80 -18.01
N PHE A 79 -5.39 -3.85 -17.33
CA PHE A 79 -6.07 -4.51 -16.22
C PHE A 79 -5.14 -4.66 -15.04
N GLN A 80 -5.66 -4.40 -13.86
CA GLN A 80 -4.95 -4.64 -12.61
C GLN A 80 -5.76 -5.59 -11.73
N HIS A 81 -5.11 -6.67 -11.32
CA HIS A 81 -5.65 -7.66 -10.39
C HIS A 81 -4.99 -7.47 -9.04
N ASN A 82 -5.78 -7.44 -7.97
CA ASN A 82 -5.28 -7.35 -6.61
C ASN A 82 -5.81 -8.52 -5.79
N ILE A 83 -4.92 -9.24 -5.12
CA ILE A 83 -5.22 -10.45 -4.35
C ILE A 83 -4.60 -10.29 -2.95
N PRO A 84 -5.28 -9.61 -2.02
CA PRO A 84 -4.87 -9.60 -0.63
C PRO A 84 -5.23 -10.92 0.06
N ILE A 85 -4.24 -11.51 0.72
CA ILE A 85 -4.36 -12.70 1.55
C ILE A 85 -3.99 -12.31 2.97
N SER A 86 -4.83 -12.60 3.94
CA SER A 86 -4.51 -12.28 5.33
C SER A 86 -5.05 -13.32 6.29
N THR A 87 -4.41 -13.42 7.45
CA THR A 87 -4.89 -14.21 8.55
C THR A 87 -4.58 -13.51 9.87
N ASN A 88 -5.44 -13.75 10.84
CA ASN A 88 -5.24 -13.32 12.22
C ASN A 88 -5.68 -14.43 13.18
N PHE A 89 -4.93 -14.61 14.22
CA PHE A 89 -5.22 -15.59 15.26
C PHE A 89 -4.53 -15.22 16.57
N LYS A 90 -4.93 -15.88 17.64
CA LYS A 90 -4.30 -15.68 18.95
C LYS A 90 -3.29 -16.79 19.24
N LEU A 91 -2.05 -16.39 19.51
CA LEU A 91 -1.01 -17.25 20.07
C LEU A 91 -1.12 -17.24 21.60
N PHE A 92 -1.04 -18.41 22.22
CA PHE A 92 -1.04 -18.56 23.68
C PHE A 92 -2.19 -17.79 24.39
N LYS A 93 -3.34 -17.61 23.72
CA LYS A 93 -4.53 -16.87 24.19
C LYS A 93 -4.36 -15.35 24.32
N TYR A 94 -3.15 -14.84 24.49
CA TYR A 94 -2.88 -13.43 24.83
C TYR A 94 -2.24 -12.62 23.70
N LEU A 95 -1.47 -13.26 22.84
CA LEU A 95 -0.78 -12.60 21.75
C LEU A 95 -1.63 -12.64 20.47
N SER A 96 -1.96 -11.49 19.93
CA SER A 96 -2.64 -11.38 18.65
C SER A 96 -1.59 -11.33 17.54
N PHE A 97 -1.58 -12.34 16.69
CA PHE A 97 -0.74 -12.39 15.49
C PHE A 97 -1.59 -12.11 14.27
N SER A 98 -1.13 -11.20 13.42
CA SER A 98 -1.73 -10.90 12.13
C SER A 98 -0.66 -10.91 11.05
N THR A 99 -0.96 -11.50 9.92
CA THR A 99 -0.07 -11.46 8.76
C THR A 99 -0.89 -11.23 7.49
N SER A 100 -0.29 -10.52 6.55
CA SER A 100 -0.88 -10.28 5.24
C SER A 100 0.17 -10.35 4.15
N ALA A 101 -0.23 -10.85 3.00
CA ALA A 101 0.49 -10.78 1.75
C ALA A 101 -0.44 -10.15 0.72
N ASN A 102 0.08 -9.25 -0.09
CA ASN A 102 -0.68 -8.68 -1.18
C ASN A 102 0.04 -8.98 -2.49
N TYR A 103 -0.70 -9.52 -3.46
CA TYR A 103 -0.21 -9.80 -4.79
C TYR A 103 -0.98 -8.95 -5.79
N ASN A 104 -0.26 -8.18 -6.61
CA ASN A 104 -0.81 -7.38 -7.69
C ASN A 104 -0.25 -7.91 -9.02
N ALA A 105 -1.12 -8.18 -9.98
CA ALA A 105 -0.75 -8.45 -11.36
C ALA A 105 -1.34 -7.35 -12.24
N THR A 106 -0.48 -6.70 -13.00
CA THR A 106 -0.85 -5.59 -13.89
C THR A 106 -0.56 -6.00 -15.32
N MET A 107 -1.55 -5.86 -16.17
CA MET A 107 -1.51 -6.15 -17.60
C MET A 107 -1.72 -4.82 -18.33
N VAL A 108 -0.85 -4.48 -19.26
CA VAL A 108 -0.91 -3.26 -20.05
C VAL A 108 -0.81 -3.58 -21.54
N PHE A 109 -1.35 -2.70 -22.35
CA PHE A 109 -1.31 -2.84 -23.82
C PHE A 109 -0.39 -1.79 -24.47
N ASN A 110 0.32 -1.03 -23.64
CA ASN A 110 1.30 -0.03 -24.08
C ASN A 110 2.51 -0.09 -23.17
N THR A 111 3.68 -0.18 -23.73
CA THR A 111 4.98 -0.07 -23.06
C THR A 111 5.82 0.96 -23.78
N ILE A 112 6.94 1.35 -23.20
CA ILE A 112 7.91 2.25 -23.83
C ILE A 112 9.25 1.58 -24.02
N GLU A 113 9.98 2.01 -25.03
CA GLU A 113 11.38 1.70 -25.24
C GLU A 113 12.16 3.01 -25.31
N ARG A 114 13.31 3.09 -24.63
CA ARG A 114 14.18 4.27 -24.64
C ARG A 114 15.52 3.94 -25.25
N SER A 115 15.98 4.86 -26.07
CA SER A 115 17.32 4.86 -26.64
C SER A 115 17.88 6.27 -26.62
N PHE A 116 19.18 6.39 -26.76
CA PHE A 116 19.86 7.69 -26.88
C PHE A 116 20.31 7.89 -28.32
N ASP A 117 19.88 9.00 -28.91
CA ASP A 117 20.36 9.45 -30.21
C ASP A 117 21.61 10.31 -30.00
N SER A 118 22.77 9.76 -30.34
CA SER A 118 24.06 10.43 -30.19
C SER A 118 24.29 11.58 -31.22
N GLU A 119 23.56 11.57 -32.34
CA GLU A 119 23.68 12.65 -33.34
C GLU A 119 22.95 13.90 -32.87
N ASN A 120 21.75 13.74 -32.35
CA ASN A 120 20.91 14.83 -31.84
C ASN A 120 21.08 15.11 -30.34
N GLN A 121 21.83 14.26 -29.61
CA GLN A 121 22.03 14.35 -28.16
C GLN A 121 20.71 14.37 -27.38
N GLU A 122 19.75 13.57 -27.81
CA GLU A 122 18.43 13.49 -27.18
C GLU A 122 18.00 12.05 -26.85
N ILE A 123 17.12 11.91 -25.84
CA ILE A 123 16.52 10.64 -25.49
C ILE A 123 15.30 10.40 -26.38
N VAL A 124 15.36 9.35 -27.18
CA VAL A 124 14.24 8.91 -28.01
C VAL A 124 13.40 7.93 -27.20
N THR A 125 12.11 8.21 -27.09
CA THR A 125 11.14 7.31 -26.46
C THR A 125 10.15 6.83 -27.52
N ILE A 126 10.05 5.53 -27.67
CA ILE A 126 9.15 4.87 -28.62
C ILE A 126 8.03 4.20 -27.84
N ASP A 127 6.78 4.51 -28.18
CA ASP A 127 5.61 3.82 -27.65
C ASP A 127 5.39 2.50 -28.39
N ASN A 128 5.54 1.39 -27.66
CA ASN A 128 5.32 0.05 -28.18
C ASN A 128 3.90 -0.41 -27.81
N LYS A 129 3.07 -0.67 -28.83
CA LYS A 129 1.75 -1.25 -28.63
C LYS A 129 1.83 -2.76 -28.61
N GLY A 130 1.28 -3.37 -27.58
CA GLY A 130 1.27 -4.81 -27.42
C GLY A 130 0.99 -5.17 -25.96
N TYR A 131 0.70 -6.43 -25.75
CA TYR A 131 0.47 -6.97 -24.42
C TYR A 131 1.79 -7.16 -23.68
N ASP A 132 1.89 -6.59 -22.48
CA ASP A 132 2.92 -6.93 -21.51
C ASP A 132 2.32 -6.93 -20.10
N ALA A 133 3.01 -7.55 -19.15
CA ALA A 133 2.53 -7.68 -17.80
C ALA A 133 3.66 -7.68 -16.76
N PHE A 134 3.34 -7.16 -15.58
CA PHE A 134 4.21 -7.27 -14.41
C PHE A 134 3.44 -7.67 -13.18
N SER A 135 4.13 -8.24 -12.22
CA SER A 135 3.57 -8.57 -10.93
C SER A 135 4.42 -8.07 -9.79
N THR A 136 3.76 -7.60 -8.74
CA THR A 136 4.39 -7.11 -7.52
C THR A 136 3.74 -7.78 -6.31
N TYR A 137 4.51 -7.91 -5.24
CA TYR A 137 4.00 -8.45 -3.99
C TYR A 137 4.69 -7.81 -2.80
N ASN A 138 3.99 -7.77 -1.69
CA ASN A 138 4.52 -7.38 -0.40
C ASN A 138 3.99 -8.30 0.68
N PHE A 139 4.70 -8.31 1.79
CA PHE A 139 4.34 -9.12 2.96
C PHE A 139 4.46 -8.27 4.21
N SER A 140 3.55 -8.49 5.16
CA SER A 140 3.62 -7.91 6.50
C SER A 140 3.16 -8.89 7.56
N ALA A 141 3.76 -8.79 8.75
CA ALA A 141 3.35 -9.53 9.93
C ALA A 141 3.39 -8.61 11.14
N SER A 142 2.47 -8.81 12.07
CA SER A 142 2.43 -8.07 13.33
C SER A 142 2.07 -8.96 14.49
N LEU A 143 2.66 -8.68 15.64
CA LEU A 143 2.40 -9.33 16.89
C LEU A 143 2.11 -8.27 17.94
N GLY A 144 0.99 -8.40 18.64
CA GLY A 144 0.60 -7.44 19.67
C GLY A 144 -0.16 -8.12 20.81
N THR A 145 -0.22 -7.42 21.92
CA THR A 145 -1.01 -7.85 23.09
C THR A 145 -1.66 -6.67 23.78
N THR A 146 -2.56 -6.96 24.69
CA THR A 146 -3.14 -5.96 25.57
C THR A 146 -2.86 -6.31 27.02
N VAL A 147 -2.20 -5.42 27.73
CA VAL A 147 -1.89 -5.54 29.14
C VAL A 147 -2.79 -4.59 29.91
N TYR A 148 -3.41 -5.08 30.97
CA TYR A 148 -4.29 -4.30 31.83
C TYR A 148 -3.63 -4.14 33.19
N GLY A 149 -3.45 -2.90 33.62
CA GLY A 149 -3.17 -2.55 35.00
C GLY A 149 -4.43 -1.97 35.66
N MET A 150 -4.76 -2.43 36.85
CA MET A 150 -5.84 -1.85 37.65
C MET A 150 -5.30 -1.55 39.04
N TYR A 151 -5.47 -0.30 39.46
CA TYR A 151 -5.10 0.18 40.77
C TYR A 151 -6.38 0.60 41.49
N ASP A 152 -6.66 -0.04 42.61
CA ASP A 152 -7.82 0.24 43.47
C ASP A 152 -7.36 1.05 44.68
N PHE A 153 -8.00 2.18 44.92
CA PHE A 153 -7.70 3.08 46.02
C PHE A 153 -8.73 3.00 47.17
N GLY A 154 -9.72 2.15 47.01
CA GLY A 154 -10.83 1.96 47.96
C GLY A 154 -12.03 2.85 47.71
N SER A 155 -13.18 2.46 48.27
CA SER A 155 -14.48 3.09 48.07
C SER A 155 -14.59 4.49 48.67
N ASP A 156 -13.74 4.83 49.65
CA ASP A 156 -13.79 6.12 50.38
C ASP A 156 -13.06 7.26 49.68
N LYS A 157 -12.38 6.94 48.58
CA LYS A 157 -11.58 7.92 47.83
C LYS A 157 -12.37 8.53 46.68
N LYS A 158 -12.13 9.82 46.41
CA LYS A 158 -12.73 10.46 45.22
C LYS A 158 -12.42 9.73 43.93
N ILE A 159 -11.19 9.23 43.76
CA ILE A 159 -10.78 8.32 42.70
C ILE A 159 -10.77 6.93 43.32
N GLN A 160 -11.67 6.06 42.91
CA GLN A 160 -11.77 4.71 43.45
C GLN A 160 -10.82 3.74 42.76
N ALA A 161 -10.71 3.82 41.44
CA ALA A 161 -9.80 2.97 40.71
C ALA A 161 -9.24 3.70 39.46
N ILE A 162 -8.03 3.32 39.09
CA ILE A 162 -7.41 3.70 37.82
C ILE A 162 -7.18 2.42 37.01
N ARG A 163 -7.65 2.42 35.77
CA ARG A 163 -7.41 1.37 34.78
C ARG A 163 -6.43 1.90 33.73
N HIS A 164 -5.28 1.25 33.63
CA HIS A 164 -4.30 1.50 32.57
C HIS A 164 -4.33 0.37 31.57
N VAL A 165 -4.50 0.68 30.30
CA VAL A 165 -4.49 -0.28 29.18
C VAL A 165 -3.29 0.03 28.31
N LEU A 166 -2.39 -0.93 28.22
CA LEU A 166 -1.20 -0.91 27.38
C LEU A 166 -1.37 -1.87 26.19
N ARG A 167 -1.07 -1.40 24.98
CA ARG A 167 -1.10 -2.23 23.77
C ARG A 167 0.23 -2.14 23.05
N PRO A 168 1.25 -2.89 23.49
CA PRO A 168 2.50 -3.03 22.75
C PRO A 168 2.28 -3.87 21.49
N SER A 169 2.92 -3.47 20.40
CA SER A 169 2.98 -4.28 19.19
C SER A 169 4.30 -4.13 18.46
N VAL A 170 4.71 -5.19 17.79
CA VAL A 170 5.83 -5.23 16.86
C VAL A 170 5.30 -5.63 15.49
N SER A 171 5.79 -5.00 14.45
CA SER A 171 5.44 -5.31 13.07
C SER A 171 6.69 -5.47 12.21
N TYR A 172 6.56 -6.28 11.18
CA TYR A 172 7.57 -6.46 10.15
C TYR A 172 6.89 -6.28 8.80
N SER A 173 7.53 -5.56 7.88
CA SER A 173 7.06 -5.42 6.52
C SER A 173 8.22 -5.54 5.54
N ILE A 174 7.94 -6.13 4.39
CA ILE A 174 8.89 -6.30 3.29
C ILE A 174 8.20 -6.07 1.95
N SER A 175 8.85 -5.29 1.10
CA SER A 175 8.49 -5.09 -0.30
C SER A 175 9.75 -5.32 -1.14
N PRO A 176 9.82 -6.36 -1.97
CA PRO A 176 10.96 -6.62 -2.83
C PRO A 176 11.16 -5.55 -3.90
N ALA A 177 12.38 -5.45 -4.40
CA ALA A 177 12.69 -4.74 -5.63
C ALA A 177 12.31 -5.61 -6.84
N PHE A 178 11.76 -5.00 -7.88
CA PHE A 178 11.32 -5.69 -9.09
C PHE A 178 12.18 -5.28 -10.29
N ASN A 179 13.51 -5.42 -10.15
CA ASN A 179 14.50 -4.97 -11.13
C ASN A 179 14.36 -5.66 -12.50
N GLN A 180 13.73 -6.84 -12.56
CA GLN A 180 13.48 -7.57 -13.81
C GLN A 180 12.55 -6.84 -14.79
N TYR A 181 11.92 -5.75 -14.36
CA TYR A 181 11.05 -4.92 -15.19
C TYR A 181 11.70 -3.60 -15.59
N TYR A 182 13.00 -3.49 -15.38
CA TYR A 182 13.81 -2.33 -15.72
C TYR A 182 14.84 -2.72 -16.76
N ASP A 183 14.98 -1.87 -17.75
CA ASP A 183 15.93 -1.97 -18.86
C ASP A 183 16.90 -0.78 -18.79
N THR A 184 18.00 -0.84 -19.52
CA THR A 184 19.01 0.22 -19.54
C THR A 184 19.29 0.67 -20.97
N TYR A 185 19.72 1.91 -21.10
CA TYR A 185 20.30 2.44 -22.34
C TYR A 185 21.52 3.27 -22.03
N GLU A 186 22.44 3.35 -23.00
CA GLU A 186 23.69 4.09 -22.86
C GLU A 186 23.49 5.55 -23.35
N VAL A 187 23.98 6.51 -22.54
CA VAL A 187 24.05 7.93 -22.91
C VAL A 187 25.51 8.29 -23.10
N ILE A 188 25.85 8.77 -24.28
CA ILE A 188 27.20 9.21 -24.65
C ILE A 188 27.26 10.71 -24.50
N SER A 189 28.25 11.21 -23.76
CA SER A 189 28.48 12.66 -23.62
C SER A 189 28.78 13.32 -24.94
N ALA A 190 28.48 14.62 -25.05
CA ALA A 190 28.67 15.38 -26.28
C ALA A 190 30.13 15.42 -26.78
N ASP A 191 31.09 15.21 -25.87
CA ASP A 191 32.52 15.10 -26.21
C ASP A 191 32.96 13.67 -26.63
N GLY A 192 32.03 12.69 -26.53
CA GLY A 192 32.28 11.30 -26.87
C GLY A 192 33.19 10.55 -25.89
N LEU A 193 33.59 11.18 -24.77
CA LEU A 193 34.63 10.64 -23.87
C LEU A 193 34.03 9.81 -22.71
N THR A 194 32.76 10.04 -22.35
CA THR A 194 32.09 9.36 -21.26
C THR A 194 30.81 8.71 -21.72
N THR A 195 30.60 7.47 -21.27
CA THR A 195 29.33 6.74 -21.46
C THR A 195 28.74 6.48 -20.07
N SER A 196 27.47 6.80 -19.90
CA SER A 196 26.72 6.50 -18.70
C SER A 196 25.52 5.62 -19.03
N GLU A 197 25.29 4.61 -18.22
CA GLU A 197 24.13 3.74 -18.33
C GLU A 197 22.97 4.34 -17.53
N VAL A 198 21.81 4.51 -18.18
CA VAL A 198 20.60 5.06 -17.61
C VAL A 198 19.53 3.98 -17.60
N GLU A 199 18.95 3.76 -16.45
CA GLU A 199 17.93 2.75 -16.24
C GLU A 199 16.52 3.35 -16.33
N TYR A 200 15.60 2.63 -16.92
CA TYR A 200 14.20 3.01 -17.03
C TYR A 200 13.29 1.78 -16.91
N SER A 201 12.02 1.97 -16.60
CA SER A 201 11.04 0.91 -16.67
C SER A 201 10.28 0.97 -17.99
N ARG A 202 10.16 -0.15 -18.71
CA ARG A 202 9.31 -0.21 -19.91
C ARG A 202 7.82 0.02 -19.60
N PHE A 203 7.44 -0.03 -18.32
CA PHE A 203 6.08 0.31 -17.84
C PHE A 203 5.93 1.76 -17.41
N GLU A 204 6.97 2.59 -17.54
CA GLU A 204 6.91 4.02 -17.21
C GLU A 204 5.80 4.71 -18.01
N GLY A 205 4.98 5.51 -17.33
CA GLY A 205 3.84 6.16 -17.94
C GLY A 205 2.68 5.24 -18.32
N SER A 206 2.70 3.96 -17.92
CA SER A 206 1.55 3.08 -18.10
C SER A 206 0.36 3.51 -17.23
N ILE A 207 -0.85 3.03 -17.58
CA ILE A 207 -2.11 3.43 -16.93
C ILE A 207 -2.16 3.12 -15.42
N PHE A 208 -1.42 2.09 -14.97
CA PHE A 208 -1.36 1.67 -13.56
C PHE A 208 0.02 1.93 -12.92
N GLY A 209 0.87 2.73 -13.56
CA GLY A 209 2.22 3.01 -13.09
C GLY A 209 3.19 1.86 -13.36
N GLN A 210 4.35 1.94 -12.74
CA GLN A 210 5.45 1.00 -12.92
C GLN A 210 5.73 0.23 -11.62
N PRO A 211 6.34 -0.97 -11.69
CA PRO A 211 6.73 -1.72 -10.51
C PRO A 211 7.79 -0.98 -9.68
N ASN A 212 7.79 -1.22 -8.37
CA ASN A 212 8.78 -0.58 -7.49
C ASN A 212 10.17 -1.19 -7.70
N LYS A 213 11.18 -0.33 -7.88
CA LYS A 213 12.59 -0.71 -8.00
C LYS A 213 13.29 -0.87 -6.65
N THR A 214 12.79 -0.21 -5.62
CA THR A 214 13.47 -0.14 -4.33
C THR A 214 13.02 -1.27 -3.41
N TYR A 215 13.98 -2.08 -2.95
CA TYR A 215 13.73 -3.01 -1.86
C TYR A 215 13.48 -2.23 -0.57
N SER A 216 12.45 -2.58 0.16
CA SER A 216 12.19 -2.02 1.49
C SER A 216 11.87 -3.12 2.49
N SER A 217 12.48 -3.01 3.67
CA SER A 217 12.22 -3.92 4.80
C SER A 217 12.32 -3.12 6.09
N SER A 218 11.32 -3.24 6.95
CA SER A 218 11.26 -2.46 8.19
C SER A 218 10.67 -3.26 9.34
N ILE A 219 11.16 -2.96 10.55
CA ILE A 219 10.56 -3.38 11.82
C ILE A 219 9.95 -2.15 12.47
N GLY A 220 8.67 -2.23 12.79
CA GLY A 220 7.95 -1.20 13.53
C GLY A 220 7.69 -1.65 14.97
N LEU A 221 7.82 -0.72 15.91
CA LEU A 221 7.42 -0.90 17.30
C LEU A 221 6.37 0.15 17.63
N SER A 222 5.29 -0.24 18.28
CA SER A 222 4.30 0.71 18.77
C SER A 222 3.81 0.35 20.17
N LEU A 223 3.45 1.38 20.91
CA LEU A 223 2.90 1.29 22.26
C LEU A 223 1.75 2.28 22.38
N ALA A 224 0.53 1.76 22.40
CA ALA A 224 -0.66 2.57 22.66
C ALA A 224 -1.06 2.50 24.13
N ASN A 225 -1.37 3.66 24.70
CA ASN A 225 -1.73 3.81 26.10
C ASN A 225 -3.11 4.45 26.22
N ASN A 226 -3.90 3.92 27.16
CA ASN A 226 -5.17 4.51 27.57
C ASN A 226 -5.28 4.43 29.08
N VAL A 227 -5.62 5.55 29.73
CA VAL A 227 -5.80 5.62 31.19
C VAL A 227 -7.19 6.16 31.50
N GLU A 228 -7.93 5.41 32.29
CA GLU A 228 -9.27 5.73 32.72
C GLU A 228 -9.34 5.69 34.25
N ALA A 229 -10.11 6.62 34.85
CA ALA A 229 -10.39 6.62 36.26
C ALA A 229 -11.87 6.39 36.54
N LYS A 230 -12.16 5.68 37.61
CA LYS A 230 -13.48 5.54 38.19
C LYS A 230 -13.58 6.50 39.37
N VAL A 231 -14.45 7.49 39.27
CA VAL A 231 -14.62 8.53 40.27
C VAL A 231 -16.06 8.58 40.78
N ILE A 232 -16.25 9.05 42.04
CA ILE A 232 -17.58 9.27 42.57
C ILE A 232 -18.16 10.53 41.93
N ASP A 233 -19.34 10.45 41.33
CA ASP A 233 -20.10 11.57 40.82
C ASP A 233 -20.83 12.26 41.98
N LYS A 234 -20.39 13.49 42.33
CA LYS A 234 -21.01 14.25 43.40
C LYS A 234 -22.30 14.94 42.99
N GLU A 235 -22.61 14.95 41.69
CA GLU A 235 -23.83 15.59 41.16
C GLU A 235 -25.02 14.62 41.10
N SER A 236 -24.78 13.32 41.26
CA SER A 236 -25.85 12.31 41.37
C SER A 236 -26.31 12.13 42.82
N GLU A 237 -27.63 12.12 43.05
CA GLU A 237 -28.21 11.92 44.41
C GLU A 237 -27.79 10.61 45.04
N ASP A 238 -27.48 9.57 44.24
CA ASP A 238 -27.10 8.23 44.66
C ASP A 238 -25.59 7.96 44.72
N SER A 239 -24.73 8.99 44.57
CA SER A 239 -23.26 8.83 44.55
C SER A 239 -22.78 7.81 43.51
N GLU A 240 -23.38 7.79 42.33
CA GLU A 240 -23.03 6.90 41.26
C GLU A 240 -21.58 7.04 40.80
N LEU A 241 -21.02 5.95 40.30
CA LEU A 241 -19.65 5.90 39.85
C LEU A 241 -19.55 6.31 38.39
N LYS A 242 -18.79 7.37 38.14
CA LYS A 242 -18.54 7.91 36.81
C LYS A 242 -17.17 7.50 36.29
N LYS A 243 -17.13 7.08 35.04
CA LYS A 243 -15.89 6.80 34.33
C LYS A 243 -15.37 8.08 33.67
N ILE A 244 -14.15 8.46 34.00
CA ILE A 244 -13.45 9.58 33.39
C ILE A 244 -12.24 9.06 32.63
N VAL A 245 -12.07 9.51 31.38
CA VAL A 245 -10.88 9.22 30.60
C VAL A 245 -9.82 10.27 30.95
N ILE A 246 -8.73 9.84 31.59
CA ILE A 246 -7.60 10.68 31.94
C ILE A 246 -6.70 10.88 30.74
N LEU A 247 -6.41 9.78 30.04
CA LEU A 247 -5.55 9.76 28.87
C LEU A 247 -6.21 8.91 27.79
N ASN A 248 -6.63 9.56 26.73
CA ASN A 248 -7.22 8.87 25.58
C ASN A 248 -6.16 8.79 24.49
N ASN A 249 -5.64 7.58 24.28
CA ASN A 249 -4.83 7.23 23.11
C ASN A 249 -3.48 7.98 23.00
N LEU A 250 -2.62 7.87 24.02
CA LEU A 250 -1.22 8.29 23.89
C LEU A 250 -0.43 7.17 23.18
N ASN A 251 0.01 7.43 21.96
CA ASN A 251 0.72 6.45 21.13
C ASN A 251 2.18 6.86 20.96
N PHE A 252 3.06 5.89 21.19
CA PHE A 252 4.47 5.96 20.79
C PHE A 252 4.69 4.98 19.65
N SER A 253 5.34 5.41 18.59
CA SER A 253 5.70 4.54 17.47
C SER A 253 7.08 4.89 16.93
N THR A 254 7.82 3.87 16.55
CA THR A 254 9.09 3.99 15.86
C THR A 254 9.20 2.90 14.82
N ALA A 255 9.95 3.16 13.76
CA ALA A 255 10.24 2.18 12.73
C ALA A 255 11.75 2.19 12.42
N TYR A 256 12.30 1.01 12.26
CA TYR A 256 13.68 0.79 11.88
C TYR A 256 13.72 0.19 10.48
N ASN A 257 14.39 0.87 9.56
CA ASN A 257 14.58 0.40 8.19
C ASN A 257 15.85 -0.49 8.13
N ILE A 258 15.65 -1.79 7.86
CA ILE A 258 16.73 -2.77 7.82
C ILE A 258 17.59 -2.57 6.58
N CYS A 259 17.07 -1.99 5.51
CA CYS A 259 17.80 -1.77 4.26
C CYS A 259 18.95 -0.79 4.40
N LEU A 260 18.89 0.15 5.34
CA LEU A 260 19.93 1.16 5.56
C LEU A 260 21.25 0.57 6.08
N LEU A 261 21.22 -0.65 6.61
CA LEU A 261 22.45 -1.35 7.06
C LEU A 261 23.34 -1.83 5.91
N TYR A 262 22.79 -1.97 4.69
CA TYR A 262 23.52 -2.51 3.54
C TYR A 262 24.02 -1.44 2.56
N THR A 263 23.66 -0.17 2.72
CA THR A 263 23.92 0.88 1.74
C THR A 263 24.97 1.91 2.15
N SER A 264 25.75 1.67 3.21
CA SER A 264 26.87 2.55 3.53
C SER A 264 28.20 1.76 3.53
N PRO A 265 28.88 1.63 2.40
CA PRO A 265 30.33 1.71 2.45
C PRO A 265 30.65 3.16 2.82
N SER A 266 31.11 3.38 4.03
CA SER A 266 31.71 4.65 4.42
C SER A 266 32.79 5.00 3.41
N PRO A 267 32.75 6.12 2.73
CA PRO A 267 33.95 6.61 2.06
C PRO A 267 34.83 7.19 3.15
N ARG A 268 35.67 6.35 3.67
CA ARG A 268 36.91 6.77 4.37
C ARG A 268 38.03 6.07 3.69
N ASP A 269 38.70 6.90 3.00
CA ASP A 269 40.09 7.02 2.53
C ASP A 269 40.18 7.34 1.06
#